data_a1f91edf3f0a4f733d001df72fa2d100
#
_entry.id   a1f91edf3f0a4f733d001df72fa2d100
#
_cell.length_a   1.000
_cell.length_b   1.000
_cell.length_c   1.000
_cell.angle_alpha   90.00
_cell.angle_beta   90.00
_cell.angle_gamma   90.00
#
_symmetry.space_group_name_H-M   'P 1'
#
loop_
_entity.id
_entity.type
_entity.pdbx_description
1 polymer ?
#
loop_
_entity_poly.entity_id
_entity_poly.type
_entity_poly.pdbx_seq_one_letter_code
_entity_poly.pdbx_strand_id
1 'polypeptide(L)'
;MYFSCSAENESWKNILGHIGAEHAWDEYMLERKLIISEKTEAGIYCRIVETAPENKTEANDTITSGNIVWHAIGCRLNQNIPLSFTSPEVTCFLAPQGESVYLYSLQVLPELRNRHLGTAFLSALLPRLAKKGFKSIKLQVSSKNLPAMALYKKTGFYITQTLSFYEY
;
A
#
# COMPACT_ATOMS: atom_id res chain seq x y z
N MET A 1 19.37 -16.97 -10.47
CA MET A 1 19.24 -15.65 -11.15
C MET A 1 17.77 -15.40 -11.40
N TYR A 2 17.30 -14.13 -11.30
CA TYR A 2 15.88 -13.83 -11.55
C TYR A 2 15.73 -12.99 -12.80
N PHE A 3 14.72 -13.29 -13.60
CA PHE A 3 14.29 -12.50 -14.74
C PHE A 3 12.87 -12.01 -14.49
N SER A 4 12.50 -10.85 -15.01
CA SER A 4 11.15 -10.34 -14.92
C SER A 4 10.62 -9.90 -16.27
N CYS A 5 9.34 -10.16 -16.52
CA CYS A 5 8.66 -9.68 -17.72
C CYS A 5 7.20 -9.35 -17.41
N SER A 6 6.58 -8.54 -18.28
CA SER A 6 5.12 -8.38 -18.22
C SER A 6 4.44 -9.74 -18.42
N ALA A 7 3.45 -10.04 -17.58
CA ALA A 7 2.68 -11.28 -17.69
C ALA A 7 1.96 -11.43 -19.05
N GLU A 8 1.80 -10.34 -19.80
CA GLU A 8 1.19 -10.33 -21.14
C GLU A 8 2.22 -10.57 -22.26
N ASN A 9 3.52 -10.62 -21.94
CA ASN A 9 4.58 -10.77 -22.93
C ASN A 9 4.88 -12.25 -23.21
N GLU A 10 4.10 -12.86 -24.10
CA GLU A 10 4.25 -14.27 -24.48
C GLU A 10 5.62 -14.58 -25.13
N SER A 11 6.19 -13.63 -25.90
CA SER A 11 7.51 -13.84 -26.52
C SER A 11 8.60 -14.02 -25.47
N TRP A 12 8.59 -13.22 -24.40
CA TRP A 12 9.52 -13.37 -23.28
C TRP A 12 9.31 -14.68 -22.53
N LYS A 13 8.07 -15.04 -22.24
CA LYS A 13 7.76 -16.32 -21.58
C LYS A 13 8.30 -17.51 -22.34
N ASN A 14 8.16 -17.49 -23.67
CA ASN A 14 8.71 -18.55 -24.53
C ASN A 14 10.23 -18.60 -24.45
N ILE A 15 10.93 -17.47 -24.49
CA ILE A 15 12.39 -17.41 -24.36
C ILE A 15 12.83 -17.96 -23.00
N LEU A 16 12.17 -17.53 -21.91
CA LEU A 16 12.47 -18.00 -20.56
C LEU A 16 12.26 -19.49 -20.41
N GLY A 17 11.18 -20.04 -21.01
CA GLY A 17 10.94 -21.48 -21.05
C GLY A 17 12.02 -22.25 -21.82
N HIS A 18 12.52 -21.70 -22.92
CA HIS A 18 13.60 -22.34 -23.71
C HIS A 18 14.92 -22.43 -22.95
N ILE A 19 15.23 -21.47 -22.10
CA ILE A 19 16.42 -21.50 -21.24
C ILE A 19 16.22 -22.30 -19.94
N GLY A 20 15.02 -22.85 -19.71
CA GLY A 20 14.70 -23.62 -18.51
C GLY A 20 14.39 -22.79 -17.27
N ALA A 21 14.06 -21.52 -17.43
CA ALA A 21 13.64 -20.68 -16.31
C ALA A 21 12.20 -21.02 -15.88
N GLU A 22 11.97 -21.17 -14.57
CA GLU A 22 10.68 -21.50 -13.99
C GLU A 22 10.01 -20.26 -13.38
N HIS A 23 8.67 -20.19 -13.48
CA HIS A 23 7.91 -19.11 -12.85
C HIS A 23 8.03 -19.18 -11.32
N ALA A 24 8.46 -18.08 -10.69
CA ALA A 24 8.71 -18.02 -9.26
C ALA A 24 7.60 -17.26 -8.47
N TRP A 25 7.21 -16.08 -8.93
CA TRP A 25 6.08 -15.29 -8.37
C TRP A 25 5.69 -14.16 -9.31
N ASP A 26 4.56 -13.52 -9.00
CA ASP A 26 4.12 -12.30 -9.65
C ASP A 26 4.18 -11.11 -8.69
N GLU A 27 4.42 -9.92 -9.25
CA GLU A 27 4.22 -8.63 -8.62
C GLU A 27 3.04 -7.94 -9.30
N TYR A 28 2.09 -7.46 -8.50
CA TYR A 28 0.90 -6.78 -8.99
C TYR A 28 1.02 -5.28 -8.76
N MET A 29 0.85 -4.50 -9.83
CA MET A 29 0.54 -3.09 -9.70
C MET A 29 -0.95 -2.95 -9.47
N LEU A 30 -1.31 -2.34 -8.35
CA LEU A 30 -2.70 -2.08 -8.00
C LEU A 30 -2.98 -0.58 -8.05
N GLU A 31 -4.20 -0.26 -8.46
CA GLU A 31 -4.70 1.11 -8.45
C GLU A 31 -6.09 1.16 -7.83
N ARG A 32 -6.39 2.29 -7.22
CA ARG A 32 -7.73 2.67 -6.80
C ARG A 32 -7.99 4.12 -7.15
N LYS A 33 -9.13 4.41 -7.79
CA LYS A 33 -9.62 5.78 -7.98
C LYS A 33 -10.08 6.37 -6.65
N LEU A 34 -9.73 7.63 -6.42
CA LEU A 34 -10.11 8.39 -5.24
C LEU A 34 -11.35 9.22 -5.57
N ILE A 35 -12.39 9.05 -4.76
CA ILE A 35 -13.65 9.78 -4.91
C ILE A 35 -13.86 10.59 -3.64
N ILE A 36 -14.21 11.86 -3.80
CA ILE A 36 -14.64 12.69 -2.67
C ILE A 36 -16.01 12.16 -2.23
N SER A 37 -16.01 11.35 -1.20
CA SER A 37 -17.24 10.86 -0.56
C SER A 37 -17.45 11.63 0.74
N GLU A 38 -18.66 12.12 0.95
CA GLU A 38 -19.05 12.76 2.22
C GLU A 38 -19.31 11.73 3.33
N LYS A 39 -19.44 10.46 3.00
CA LYS A 39 -19.73 9.40 3.97
C LYS A 39 -18.42 8.72 4.40
N THR A 40 -17.93 9.12 5.57
CA THR A 40 -17.06 8.26 6.37
C THR A 40 -17.95 7.14 6.92
N GLU A 41 -17.62 5.88 6.65
CA GLU A 41 -18.37 4.76 7.22
C GLU A 41 -18.43 4.92 8.74
N ALA A 42 -19.66 5.03 9.27
CA ALA A 42 -19.89 5.16 10.70
C ALA A 42 -19.34 3.92 11.40
N GLY A 43 -18.44 4.11 12.36
CA GLY A 43 -17.92 3.04 13.21
C GLY A 43 -16.40 2.82 13.22
N ILE A 44 -15.65 3.47 12.34
CA ILE A 44 -14.19 3.34 12.31
C ILE A 44 -13.56 4.70 12.62
N TYR A 45 -12.99 4.82 13.81
CA TYR A 45 -12.19 5.99 14.18
C TYR A 45 -10.71 5.69 13.97
N CYS A 46 -10.09 6.45 13.08
CA CYS A 46 -8.66 6.40 12.88
C CYS A 46 -8.10 7.81 12.96
N ARG A 47 -7.29 8.09 14.00
CA ARG A 47 -6.57 9.35 14.11
C ARG A 47 -5.29 9.26 13.28
N ILE A 48 -5.33 9.81 12.09
CA ILE A 48 -4.18 9.84 11.18
C ILE A 48 -3.44 11.16 11.35
N VAL A 49 -2.12 11.06 11.49
CA VAL A 49 -1.20 12.20 11.53
C VAL A 49 -0.28 12.11 10.31
N GLU A 50 -0.13 13.24 9.65
CA GLU A 50 0.84 13.43 8.58
C GLU A 50 2.09 14.05 9.19
N THR A 51 3.25 13.43 8.95
CA THR A 51 4.54 13.98 9.36
C THR A 51 5.43 14.13 8.14
N ALA A 52 6.18 15.23 8.08
CA ALA A 52 7.28 15.32 7.15
C ALA A 52 8.34 14.27 7.54
N PRO A 53 9.03 13.64 6.58
CA PRO A 53 10.12 12.75 6.90
C PRO A 53 11.17 13.54 7.67
N GLU A 54 11.37 13.20 8.94
CA GLU A 54 12.57 13.67 9.65
C GLU A 54 13.76 13.11 8.91
N ASN A 55 14.76 13.95 8.66
CA ASN A 55 16.05 13.57 8.05
C ASN A 55 16.78 12.58 8.98
N LYS A 56 16.30 11.35 9.08
CA LYS A 56 17.07 10.25 9.65
C LYS A 56 17.91 9.66 8.55
N THR A 57 19.15 10.11 8.52
CA THR A 57 20.29 9.50 7.84
C THR A 57 20.55 8.14 8.46
N GLU A 58 19.81 7.12 8.05
CA GLU A 58 20.22 5.73 8.25
C GLU A 58 20.03 4.97 6.95
N ALA A 59 21.18 4.65 6.40
CA ALA A 59 21.53 3.62 5.42
C ALA A 59 20.48 3.24 4.35
N ASN A 60 20.74 3.69 3.13
CA ASN A 60 20.45 3.06 1.83
C ASN A 60 19.07 3.14 1.18
N ASP A 61 18.08 3.81 1.74
CA ASP A 61 16.93 4.20 0.93
C ASP A 61 16.95 5.71 0.72
N THR A 62 17.25 6.12 -0.51
CA THR A 62 17.18 7.52 -0.93
C THR A 62 15.73 7.97 -0.86
N ILE A 63 15.31 8.49 0.29
CA ILE A 63 14.03 9.17 0.43
C ILE A 63 14.14 10.47 -0.33
N THR A 64 13.64 10.49 -1.56
CA THR A 64 13.56 11.71 -2.37
C THR A 64 12.70 12.74 -1.65
N SER A 65 13.13 13.99 -1.66
CA SER A 65 12.38 15.13 -1.11
C SER A 65 10.97 15.17 -1.68
N GLY A 66 9.96 15.00 -0.83
CA GLY A 66 8.55 14.96 -1.25
C GLY A 66 7.74 13.77 -0.72
N ASN A 67 8.38 12.78 -0.12
CA ASN A 67 7.68 11.68 0.50
C ASN A 67 7.02 12.11 1.82
N ILE A 68 5.76 11.73 1.99
CA ILE A 68 4.97 12.06 3.17
C ILE A 68 4.76 10.77 3.97
N VAL A 69 5.07 10.81 5.25
CA VAL A 69 4.82 9.70 6.18
C VAL A 69 3.46 9.89 6.85
N TRP A 70 2.66 8.86 6.81
CA TRP A 70 1.34 8.85 7.43
C TRP A 70 1.30 7.80 8.54
N HIS A 71 0.83 8.21 9.71
CA HIS A 71 0.71 7.34 10.87
C HIS A 71 -0.72 7.29 11.36
N ALA A 72 -1.18 6.13 11.75
CA ALA A 72 -2.36 6.02 12.59
C ALA A 72 -1.92 5.96 14.04
N ILE A 73 -2.27 6.96 14.81
CA ILE A 73 -2.02 7.03 16.27
C ILE A 73 -3.13 6.33 17.05
N GLY A 74 -4.13 5.85 16.37
CA GLY A 74 -5.23 5.08 16.95
C GLY A 74 -6.25 4.74 15.89
N CYS A 75 -6.40 3.46 15.61
CA CYS A 75 -7.47 2.90 14.80
C CYS A 75 -8.30 1.97 15.68
N ARG A 76 -9.55 2.31 15.95
CA ARG A 76 -10.47 1.45 16.69
C ARG A 76 -11.79 1.24 15.97
N LEU A 77 -12.28 0.02 16.08
CA LEU A 77 -13.55 -0.41 15.51
C LEU A 77 -14.74 -0.17 16.46
N ASN A 78 -14.58 0.46 17.65
CA ASN A 78 -15.69 0.63 18.56
C ASN A 78 -15.65 1.95 19.36
N GLN A 79 -16.83 2.48 19.65
CA GLN A 79 -17.15 3.88 19.86
C GLN A 79 -16.84 4.49 21.24
N ASN A 80 -16.40 3.74 22.25
CA ASN A 80 -16.47 4.22 23.64
C ASN A 80 -15.16 4.18 24.44
N ILE A 81 -13.98 4.12 23.79
CA ILE A 81 -12.72 4.06 24.54
C ILE A 81 -11.82 5.24 24.13
N PRO A 82 -11.32 6.02 25.08
CA PRO A 82 -10.43 7.15 24.79
C PRO A 82 -9.17 6.66 24.06
N LEU A 83 -8.82 7.38 22.98
CA LEU A 83 -7.65 7.13 22.15
C LEU A 83 -6.43 7.76 22.83
N SER A 84 -5.69 7.00 23.62
CA SER A 84 -4.36 7.39 24.10
C SER A 84 -3.34 6.35 23.65
N PHE A 85 -2.55 6.70 22.63
CA PHE A 85 -1.44 5.86 22.16
C PHE A 85 -0.16 6.67 22.10
N THR A 86 0.93 6.05 22.50
CA THR A 86 2.28 6.64 22.53
C THR A 86 3.10 6.31 21.28
N SER A 87 2.62 5.42 20.42
CA SER A 87 3.30 5.00 19.20
C SER A 87 2.32 4.75 18.07
N PRO A 88 2.72 4.93 16.79
CA PRO A 88 1.87 4.67 15.64
C PRO A 88 1.58 3.18 15.51
N GLU A 89 0.30 2.81 15.36
CA GLU A 89 -0.16 1.44 15.15
C GLU A 89 0.00 0.99 13.70
N VAL A 90 -0.17 1.93 12.78
CA VAL A 90 -0.05 1.73 11.34
C VAL A 90 0.76 2.86 10.75
N THR A 91 1.71 2.53 9.91
CA THR A 91 2.54 3.50 9.19
C THR A 91 2.50 3.22 7.70
N CYS A 92 2.59 4.24 6.88
CA CYS A 92 2.88 4.12 5.46
C CYS A 92 3.60 5.34 4.93
N PHE A 93 4.23 5.18 3.77
CA PHE A 93 4.82 6.27 3.01
C PHE A 93 4.02 6.52 1.75
N LEU A 94 3.92 7.79 1.38
CA LEU A 94 3.24 8.23 0.17
C LEU A 94 4.18 9.11 -0.65
N ALA A 95 4.36 8.76 -1.92
CA ALA A 95 5.11 9.54 -2.90
C ALA A 95 4.12 10.16 -3.91
N PRO A 96 3.92 11.49 -3.89
CA PRO A 96 3.10 12.16 -4.90
C PRO A 96 3.68 12.00 -6.30
N GLN A 97 2.82 11.68 -7.28
CA GLN A 97 3.15 11.50 -8.69
C GLN A 97 2.09 12.22 -9.56
N GLY A 98 2.19 13.53 -9.68
CA GLY A 98 1.19 14.36 -10.35
C GLY A 98 -0.18 14.26 -9.66
N GLU A 99 -1.20 13.82 -10.38
CA GLU A 99 -2.56 13.63 -9.83
C GLU A 99 -2.75 12.29 -9.10
N SER A 100 -1.73 11.43 -9.09
CA SER A 100 -1.72 10.14 -8.40
C SER A 100 -0.79 10.20 -7.20
N VAL A 101 -0.95 9.26 -6.29
CA VAL A 101 -0.03 9.04 -5.18
C VAL A 101 0.38 7.57 -5.13
N TYR A 102 1.67 7.30 -4.93
CA TYR A 102 2.18 5.96 -4.77
C TYR A 102 2.33 5.64 -3.29
N LEU A 103 1.70 4.55 -2.84
CA LEU A 103 1.76 4.06 -1.46
C LEU A 103 2.77 2.93 -1.37
N TYR A 104 3.67 3.01 -0.40
CA TYR A 104 4.63 1.94 -0.10
C TYR A 104 4.86 1.80 1.41
N SER A 105 5.45 0.66 1.80
CA SER A 105 5.77 0.34 3.20
C SER A 105 4.57 0.48 4.16
N LEU A 106 3.37 0.07 3.73
CA LEU A 106 2.23 -0.01 4.65
C LEU A 106 2.49 -1.12 5.67
N GLN A 107 2.62 -0.75 6.93
CA GLN A 107 2.92 -1.66 8.02
C GLN A 107 1.92 -1.50 9.16
N VAL A 108 1.47 -2.62 9.71
CA VAL A 108 0.74 -2.71 10.96
C VAL A 108 1.66 -3.39 11.97
N LEU A 109 1.75 -2.85 13.18
CA LEU A 109 2.54 -3.46 14.25
C LEU A 109 2.20 -4.95 14.37
N PRO A 110 3.20 -5.87 14.48
CA PRO A 110 2.97 -7.31 14.46
C PRO A 110 1.92 -7.79 15.46
N GLU A 111 1.96 -7.29 16.69
CA GLU A 111 1.04 -7.60 17.78
C GLU A 111 -0.39 -7.09 17.56
N LEU A 112 -0.57 -6.19 16.61
CA LEU A 112 -1.87 -5.58 16.26
C LEU A 112 -2.44 -6.09 14.94
N ARG A 113 -1.77 -7.02 14.27
CA ARG A 113 -2.27 -7.63 13.04
C ARG A 113 -3.55 -8.42 13.26
N ASN A 114 -4.28 -8.69 12.18
CA ASN A 114 -5.56 -9.42 12.19
C ASN A 114 -6.69 -8.74 12.99
N ARG A 115 -6.54 -7.46 13.34
CA ARG A 115 -7.54 -6.63 14.03
C ARG A 115 -8.19 -5.59 13.12
N HIS A 116 -8.13 -5.80 11.80
CA HIS A 116 -8.69 -4.90 10.78
C HIS A 116 -8.11 -3.46 10.76
N LEU A 117 -7.01 -3.20 11.44
CA LEU A 117 -6.41 -1.87 11.54
C LEU A 117 -5.94 -1.33 10.20
N GLY A 118 -5.38 -2.19 9.33
CA GLY A 118 -5.00 -1.80 7.98
C GLY A 118 -6.20 -1.35 7.14
N THR A 119 -7.35 -2.02 7.27
CA THR A 119 -8.60 -1.63 6.60
C THR A 119 -9.09 -0.28 7.13
N ALA A 120 -9.13 -0.11 8.46
CA ALA A 120 -9.55 1.12 9.11
C ALA A 120 -8.66 2.30 8.69
N PHE A 121 -7.34 2.07 8.66
CA PHE A 121 -6.37 3.07 8.23
C PHE A 121 -6.60 3.50 6.78
N LEU A 122 -6.70 2.56 5.84
CA LEU A 122 -6.96 2.90 4.43
C LEU A 122 -8.31 3.58 4.25
N SER A 123 -9.36 3.14 4.94
CA SER A 123 -10.69 3.79 4.88
C SER A 123 -10.65 5.24 5.36
N ALA A 124 -9.79 5.57 6.30
CA ALA A 124 -9.61 6.94 6.77
C ALA A 124 -8.63 7.76 5.92
N LEU A 125 -7.61 7.12 5.32
CA LEU A 125 -6.60 7.76 4.48
C LEU A 125 -7.15 8.16 3.11
N LEU A 126 -7.86 7.25 2.43
CA LEU A 126 -8.31 7.46 1.06
C LEU A 126 -9.17 8.72 0.85
N PRO A 127 -10.18 9.03 1.70
CA PRO A 127 -10.94 10.27 1.60
C PRO A 127 -10.08 11.52 1.82
N ARG A 128 -9.05 11.44 2.68
CA ARG A 128 -8.12 12.55 2.91
C ARG A 128 -7.27 12.85 1.69
N LEU A 129 -6.79 11.82 1.00
CA LEU A 129 -6.06 11.98 -0.26
C LEU A 129 -6.93 12.58 -1.36
N ALA A 130 -8.19 12.14 -1.47
CA ALA A 130 -9.16 12.73 -2.38
C ALA A 130 -9.39 14.22 -2.09
N LYS A 131 -9.55 14.61 -0.81
CA LYS A 131 -9.67 16.02 -0.40
C LYS A 131 -8.42 16.85 -0.68
N LYS A 132 -7.22 16.22 -0.71
CA LYS A 132 -5.98 16.87 -1.12
C LYS A 132 -5.86 17.03 -2.65
N GLY A 133 -6.82 16.54 -3.44
CA GLY A 133 -6.87 16.68 -4.89
C GLY A 133 -6.27 15.53 -5.68
N PHE A 134 -5.81 14.46 -5.02
CA PHE A 134 -5.35 13.27 -5.74
C PHE A 134 -6.53 12.51 -6.35
N LYS A 135 -6.35 12.03 -7.58
CA LYS A 135 -7.38 11.29 -8.34
C LYS A 135 -7.25 9.77 -8.20
N SER A 136 -6.04 9.28 -7.94
CA SER A 136 -5.81 7.85 -7.73
C SER A 136 -4.67 7.57 -6.76
N ILE A 137 -4.68 6.37 -6.20
CA ILE A 137 -3.59 5.81 -5.40
C ILE A 137 -3.13 4.51 -6.04
N LYS A 138 -1.82 4.32 -6.12
CA LYS A 138 -1.17 3.17 -6.72
C LYS A 138 -0.25 2.51 -5.71
N LEU A 139 -0.03 1.23 -5.85
CA LEU A 139 0.93 0.46 -5.05
C LEU A 139 1.38 -0.80 -5.80
N GLN A 140 2.46 -1.39 -5.32
CA GLN A 140 2.93 -2.69 -5.78
C GLN A 140 2.88 -3.70 -4.63
N VAL A 141 2.51 -4.94 -4.94
CA VAL A 141 2.44 -6.03 -3.96
C VAL A 141 2.76 -7.37 -4.60
N SER A 142 3.51 -8.19 -3.88
CA SER A 142 3.82 -9.56 -4.31
C SER A 142 2.59 -10.47 -4.21
N SER A 143 2.43 -11.36 -5.18
CA SER A 143 1.42 -12.43 -5.18
C SER A 143 1.54 -13.35 -3.95
N LYS A 144 2.74 -13.46 -3.38
CA LYS A 144 3.01 -14.21 -2.15
C LYS A 144 2.49 -13.53 -0.89
N ASN A 145 2.21 -12.21 -0.93
CA ASN A 145 1.70 -11.46 0.22
C ASN A 145 0.17 -11.51 0.29
N LEU A 146 -0.37 -12.69 0.58
CA LEU A 146 -1.81 -12.94 0.64
C LEU A 146 -2.58 -12.00 1.60
N PRO A 147 -2.06 -11.68 2.81
CA PRO A 147 -2.74 -10.75 3.71
C PRO A 147 -2.87 -9.33 3.12
N ALA A 148 -1.82 -8.82 2.48
CA ALA A 148 -1.86 -7.51 1.83
C ALA A 148 -2.80 -7.51 0.62
N MET A 149 -2.77 -8.57 -0.20
CA MET A 149 -3.69 -8.72 -1.33
C MET A 149 -5.16 -8.70 -0.88
N ALA A 150 -5.50 -9.44 0.20
CA ALA A 150 -6.84 -9.44 0.77
C ALA A 150 -7.25 -8.04 1.28
N LEU A 151 -6.33 -7.33 1.96
CA LEU A 151 -6.54 -5.96 2.42
C LEU A 151 -6.85 -5.02 1.25
N TYR A 152 -6.02 -5.01 0.22
CA TYR A 152 -6.18 -4.10 -0.91
C TYR A 152 -7.44 -4.41 -1.72
N LYS A 153 -7.74 -5.69 -1.98
CA LYS A 153 -8.99 -6.10 -2.63
C LYS A 153 -10.22 -5.64 -1.84
N LYS A 154 -10.22 -5.85 -0.52
CA LYS A 154 -11.31 -5.41 0.38
C LYS A 154 -11.48 -3.88 0.38
N THR A 155 -10.40 -3.14 0.23
CA THR A 155 -10.41 -1.67 0.18
C THR A 155 -10.57 -1.11 -1.24
N GLY A 156 -10.95 -1.92 -2.22
CA GLY A 156 -11.37 -1.50 -3.55
C GLY A 156 -10.23 -1.20 -4.53
N PHE A 157 -9.04 -1.74 -4.27
CA PHE A 157 -7.97 -1.74 -5.27
C PHE A 157 -8.19 -2.84 -6.30
N TYR A 158 -7.76 -2.58 -7.54
CA TYR A 158 -7.77 -3.52 -8.65
C TYR A 158 -6.39 -3.61 -9.32
N ILE A 159 -6.09 -4.76 -9.90
CA ILE A 159 -4.81 -4.99 -10.59
C ILE A 159 -4.85 -4.25 -11.93
N THR A 160 -3.82 -3.46 -12.20
CA THR A 160 -3.63 -2.75 -13.48
C THR A 160 -2.53 -3.36 -14.33
N GLN A 161 -1.55 -4.01 -13.68
CA GLN A 161 -0.44 -4.66 -14.36
C GLN A 161 0.07 -5.83 -13.53
N THR A 162 0.51 -6.88 -14.19
CA THR A 162 1.20 -8.02 -13.60
C THR A 162 2.61 -8.12 -14.17
N LEU A 163 3.59 -8.24 -13.28
CA LEU A 163 4.98 -8.49 -13.61
C LEU A 163 5.36 -9.86 -13.09
N SER A 164 5.67 -10.81 -13.98
CA SER A 164 6.04 -12.17 -13.61
C SER A 164 7.54 -12.30 -13.45
N PHE A 165 7.97 -12.95 -12.39
CA PHE A 165 9.36 -13.25 -12.07
C PHE A 165 9.64 -14.73 -12.28
N TYR A 166 10.76 -15.01 -12.91
CA TYR A 166 11.22 -16.36 -13.24
C TYR A 166 12.58 -16.58 -12.61
N GLU A 167 12.80 -17.78 -12.10
CA GLU A 167 14.09 -18.22 -11.53
C GLU A 167 14.79 -19.19 -12.50
N TYR A 168 16.12 -19.00 -12.67
CA TYR A 168 17.02 -19.85 -13.44
C TYR A 168 18.24 -20.23 -12.61
#